data_1b55a7250d09ed4cd2ba8d5de29d9daf
#
_entry.id   1b55a7250d09ed4cd2ba8d5de29d9daf
#
_cell.length_a   1.000
_cell.length_b   1.000
_cell.length_c   1.000
_cell.angle_alpha   90.00
_cell.angle_beta   90.00
_cell.angle_gamma   90.00
#
_symmetry.space_group_name_H-M   'P 1'
#
loop_
_entity.id
_entity.type
_entity.pdbx_description
1 polymer ?
#
loop_
_entity_poly.entity_id
_entity_poly.type
_entity_poly.pdbx_seq_one_letter_code
_entity_poly.pdbx_strand_id
1 'polypeptide(L)'
;MTGNKTDYQQRKLKRSLNRRILGSTTLNILILVIVCCGIMALSLQYLATNILLDSLQPMARQSAKTVEANIHMLADRMMTLAGDLSEDSASTKRAQVLAETAEIYELHTIALYDLAGNLIQGIDGAPQSLDPEFFSLLQETDNFTTASSTIFQEKLGITMGMPVKENGETAMYVIGVYKYDTLNDVIS
;
A
#
# COMPACT_ATOMS: atom_id res chain seq x y z
N MET A 1 31.87 -5.28 88.32
CA MET A 1 30.75 -5.49 87.35
C MET A 1 30.63 -4.37 86.36
N THR A 2 31.61 -4.12 85.49
CA THR A 2 31.65 -2.99 84.52
C THR A 2 31.84 -3.42 83.06
N GLY A 3 31.98 -4.74 82.77
CA GLY A 3 32.23 -5.24 81.40
C GLY A 3 31.05 -5.30 80.45
N ASN A 4 29.81 -5.18 80.90
CA ASN A 4 28.64 -5.52 80.09
C ASN A 4 28.02 -4.30 79.33
N LYS A 5 28.33 -3.11 79.70
CA LYS A 5 27.77 -1.88 79.08
C LYS A 5 28.53 -1.48 77.83
N THR A 6 29.85 -1.71 77.80
CA THR A 6 30.74 -1.36 76.67
C THR A 6 30.49 -2.29 75.45
N ASP A 7 30.27 -3.57 75.71
CA ASP A 7 30.01 -4.58 74.68
C ASP A 7 28.63 -4.35 73.98
N TYR A 8 27.63 -3.93 74.75
CA TYR A 8 26.31 -3.59 74.22
C TYR A 8 26.32 -2.32 73.35
N GLN A 9 27.10 -1.32 73.74
CA GLN A 9 27.30 -0.08 72.98
C GLN A 9 28.05 -0.33 71.65
N GLN A 10 29.08 -1.17 71.68
CA GLN A 10 29.85 -1.53 70.47
C GLN A 10 28.96 -2.35 69.47
N ARG A 11 28.14 -3.27 69.94
CA ARG A 11 27.22 -4.04 69.09
C ARG A 11 26.16 -3.14 68.46
N LYS A 12 25.65 -2.14 69.18
CA LYS A 12 24.67 -1.15 68.66
C LYS A 12 25.28 -0.25 67.64
N LEU A 13 26.50 0.22 67.83
CA LEU A 13 27.27 1.00 66.88
C LEU A 13 27.59 0.22 65.60
N LYS A 14 28.07 -1.01 65.70
CA LYS A 14 28.31 -1.87 64.53
C LYS A 14 27.04 -2.17 63.73
N ARG A 15 25.93 -2.41 64.37
CA ARG A 15 24.63 -2.61 63.67
C ARG A 15 24.17 -1.30 62.96
N SER A 16 24.33 -0.16 63.56
CA SER A 16 24.02 1.14 62.96
C SER A 16 24.89 1.48 61.78
N LEU A 17 26.21 1.22 61.88
CA LEU A 17 27.18 1.42 60.79
C LEU A 17 26.92 0.49 59.61
N ASN A 18 26.71 -0.82 59.88
CA ASN A 18 26.39 -1.80 58.82
C ASN A 18 25.07 -1.43 58.10
N ARG A 19 24.05 -0.95 58.83
CA ARG A 19 22.79 -0.54 58.21
C ARG A 19 22.91 0.68 57.35
N ARG A 20 23.78 1.66 57.71
CA ARG A 20 24.08 2.85 56.90
C ARG A 20 24.88 2.51 55.66
N ILE A 21 25.91 1.67 55.80
CA ILE A 21 26.75 1.22 54.67
C ILE A 21 25.90 0.41 53.69
N LEU A 22 25.12 -0.56 54.23
CA LEU A 22 24.23 -1.35 53.38
C LEU A 22 23.19 -0.52 52.64
N GLY A 23 22.56 0.47 53.33
CA GLY A 23 21.61 1.37 52.73
C GLY A 23 22.22 2.27 51.65
N SER A 24 23.43 2.79 51.87
CA SER A 24 24.13 3.61 50.88
C SER A 24 24.57 2.81 49.67
N THR A 25 25.10 1.58 49.84
CA THR A 25 25.46 0.72 48.71
C THR A 25 24.24 0.27 47.90
N THR A 26 23.14 -0.10 48.58
CA THR A 26 21.90 -0.48 47.91
C THR A 26 21.33 0.69 47.10
N LEU A 27 21.35 1.89 47.66
CA LEU A 27 20.90 3.08 46.96
C LEU A 27 21.74 3.38 45.71
N ASN A 28 23.09 3.29 45.84
CA ASN A 28 23.97 3.50 44.69
C ASN A 28 23.78 2.46 43.58
N ILE A 29 23.58 1.20 43.94
CA ILE A 29 23.27 0.15 42.99
C ILE A 29 21.92 0.42 42.29
N LEU A 30 20.91 0.84 43.05
CA LEU A 30 19.60 1.16 42.50
C LEU A 30 19.69 2.31 41.48
N ILE A 31 20.42 3.39 41.83
CA ILE A 31 20.63 4.53 40.94
C ILE A 31 21.36 4.06 39.68
N LEU A 32 22.41 3.24 39.81
CA LEU A 32 23.16 2.72 38.66
C LEU A 32 22.25 1.91 37.72
N VAL A 33 21.42 1.04 38.27
CA VAL A 33 20.47 0.23 37.49
C VAL A 33 19.46 1.13 36.75
N ILE A 34 18.91 2.14 37.40
CA ILE A 34 17.98 3.07 36.78
C ILE A 34 18.64 3.84 35.61
N VAL A 35 19.87 4.30 35.82
CA VAL A 35 20.65 5.00 34.78
C VAL A 35 20.93 4.07 33.60
N CYS A 36 21.39 2.83 33.86
CA CYS A 36 21.65 1.85 32.80
C CYS A 36 20.36 1.50 32.00
N CYS A 37 19.24 1.28 32.71
CA CYS A 37 17.95 1.01 32.04
C CYS A 37 17.49 2.21 31.20
N GLY A 38 17.69 3.44 31.69
CA GLY A 38 17.38 4.65 30.95
C GLY A 38 18.21 4.80 29.67
N ILE A 39 19.52 4.59 29.75
CA ILE A 39 20.41 4.62 28.58
C ILE A 39 20.02 3.52 27.57
N MET A 40 19.73 2.32 28.05
CA MET A 40 19.31 1.20 27.20
C MET A 40 17.98 1.51 26.47
N ALA A 41 17.00 2.06 27.18
CA ALA A 41 15.72 2.43 26.60
C ALA A 41 15.85 3.52 25.50
N LEU A 42 16.66 4.55 25.77
CA LEU A 42 16.95 5.59 24.79
C LEU A 42 17.70 5.07 23.57
N SER A 43 18.69 4.19 23.77
CA SER A 43 19.44 3.57 22.68
C SER A 43 18.56 2.66 21.82
N LEU A 44 17.66 1.89 22.43
CA LEU A 44 16.68 1.04 21.71
C LEU A 44 15.69 1.88 20.89
N GLN A 45 15.17 2.96 21.45
CA GLN A 45 14.29 3.88 20.71
C GLN A 45 15.01 4.51 19.52
N TYR A 46 16.22 5.00 19.72
CA TYR A 46 17.01 5.60 18.65
C TYR A 46 17.32 4.59 17.53
N LEU A 47 17.74 3.37 17.91
CA LEU A 47 18.06 2.31 16.96
C LEU A 47 16.81 1.84 16.18
N ALA A 48 15.69 1.64 16.87
CA ALA A 48 14.43 1.23 16.27
C ALA A 48 13.91 2.27 15.28
N THR A 49 13.95 3.56 15.65
CA THR A 49 13.49 4.63 14.78
C THR A 49 14.36 4.78 13.53
N ASN A 50 15.68 4.72 13.67
CA ASN A 50 16.59 4.84 12.54
C ASN A 50 16.54 3.62 11.61
N ILE A 51 16.52 2.39 12.16
CA ILE A 51 16.41 1.18 11.34
C ILE A 51 15.08 1.13 10.60
N LEU A 52 13.98 1.51 11.25
CA LEU A 52 12.66 1.58 10.61
C LEU A 52 12.61 2.60 9.49
N LEU A 53 13.11 3.82 9.72
CA LEU A 53 13.11 4.86 8.70
C LEU A 53 14.04 4.52 7.54
N ASP A 54 15.26 4.02 7.82
CA ASP A 54 16.24 3.69 6.79
C ASP A 54 15.84 2.45 5.95
N SER A 55 15.04 1.53 6.52
CA SER A 55 14.60 0.31 5.81
C SER A 55 13.26 0.50 5.12
N LEU A 56 12.28 1.13 5.77
CA LEU A 56 10.93 1.28 5.21
C LEU A 56 10.85 2.32 4.10
N GLN A 57 11.62 3.39 4.18
CA GLN A 57 11.59 4.44 3.16
C GLN A 57 12.07 3.96 1.77
N PRO A 58 13.19 3.22 1.63
CA PRO A 58 13.57 2.64 0.34
C PRO A 58 12.56 1.62 -0.17
N MET A 59 12.01 0.76 0.71
CA MET A 59 10.99 -0.23 0.33
C MET A 59 9.72 0.45 -0.16
N ALA A 60 9.22 1.46 0.54
CA ALA A 60 8.05 2.23 0.11
C ALA A 60 8.28 2.93 -1.24
N ARG A 61 9.48 3.49 -1.45
CA ARG A 61 9.84 4.11 -2.73
C ARG A 61 9.94 3.08 -3.86
N GLN A 62 10.47 1.90 -3.58
CA GLN A 62 10.57 0.83 -4.57
C GLN A 62 9.17 0.31 -4.93
N SER A 63 8.31 0.08 -3.95
CA SER A 63 6.92 -0.32 -4.19
C SER A 63 6.17 0.73 -5.00
N ALA A 64 6.32 2.02 -4.67
CA ALA A 64 5.70 3.10 -5.43
C ALA A 64 6.16 3.12 -6.90
N LYS A 65 7.46 2.97 -7.16
CA LYS A 65 8.01 2.88 -8.52
C LYS A 65 7.50 1.66 -9.28
N THR A 66 7.35 0.53 -8.61
CA THR A 66 6.82 -0.69 -9.23
C THR A 66 5.35 -0.49 -9.62
N VAL A 67 4.54 0.11 -8.73
CA VAL A 67 3.15 0.44 -9.05
C VAL A 67 3.07 1.44 -10.21
N GLU A 68 3.88 2.48 -10.21
CA GLU A 68 3.96 3.45 -11.30
C GLU A 68 4.32 2.79 -12.64
N ALA A 69 5.34 1.92 -12.66
CA ALA A 69 5.74 1.17 -13.85
C ALA A 69 4.62 0.24 -14.36
N ASN A 70 3.90 -0.41 -13.46
CA ASN A 70 2.77 -1.26 -13.82
C ASN A 70 1.60 -0.45 -14.40
N ILE A 71 1.30 0.71 -13.84
CA ILE A 71 0.27 1.62 -14.39
C ILE A 71 0.66 2.10 -15.79
N HIS A 72 1.92 2.48 -16.02
CA HIS A 72 2.40 2.85 -17.35
C HIS A 72 2.26 1.70 -18.35
N MET A 73 2.66 0.49 -17.95
CA MET A 73 2.50 -0.69 -18.81
C MET A 73 1.03 -0.97 -19.15
N LEU A 74 0.12 -0.79 -18.19
CA LEU A 74 -1.32 -0.93 -18.43
C LEU A 74 -1.84 0.16 -19.36
N ALA A 75 -1.37 1.39 -19.22
CA ALA A 75 -1.72 2.49 -20.12
C ALA A 75 -1.29 2.20 -21.57
N ASP A 76 -0.06 1.74 -21.77
CA ASP A 76 0.45 1.37 -23.10
C ASP A 76 -0.37 0.24 -23.74
N ARG A 77 -0.77 -0.74 -22.95
CA ARG A 77 -1.64 -1.84 -23.40
C ARG A 77 -3.03 -1.37 -23.79
N MET A 78 -3.64 -0.50 -22.95
CA MET A 78 -4.94 0.10 -23.26
C MET A 78 -4.88 1.00 -24.49
N MET A 79 -3.78 1.72 -24.70
CA MET A 79 -3.56 2.53 -25.89
C MET A 79 -3.48 1.66 -27.17
N THR A 80 -2.74 0.55 -27.11
CA THR A 80 -2.67 -0.40 -28.23
C THR A 80 -4.05 -0.97 -28.54
N LEU A 81 -4.77 -1.41 -27.51
CA LEU A 81 -6.13 -1.92 -27.67
C LEU A 81 -7.10 -0.89 -28.25
N ALA A 82 -7.05 0.35 -27.79
CA ALA A 82 -7.88 1.43 -28.32
C ALA A 82 -7.57 1.69 -29.81
N GLY A 83 -6.31 1.57 -30.23
CA GLY A 83 -5.89 1.61 -31.64
C GLY A 83 -6.50 0.48 -32.46
N ASP A 84 -6.37 -0.76 -32.00
CA ASP A 84 -6.91 -1.95 -32.67
C ASP A 84 -8.43 -1.89 -32.80
N LEU A 85 -9.11 -1.35 -31.79
CA LEU A 85 -10.58 -1.19 -31.79
C LEU A 85 -11.05 -0.09 -32.73
N SER A 86 -10.23 0.94 -32.97
CA SER A 86 -10.54 2.04 -33.91
C SER A 86 -10.47 1.60 -35.37
N GLU A 87 -9.54 0.71 -35.70
CA GLU A 87 -9.35 0.22 -37.07
C GLU A 87 -10.40 -0.83 -37.49
N ASP A 88 -11.03 -1.53 -36.53
CA ASP A 88 -11.88 -2.67 -36.80
C ASP A 88 -13.38 -2.37 -36.54
N SER A 89 -14.08 -1.95 -37.59
CA SER A 89 -15.51 -1.59 -37.55
C SER A 89 -16.44 -2.79 -37.33
N ALA A 90 -15.99 -4.04 -37.48
CA ALA A 90 -16.85 -5.23 -37.38
C ALA A 90 -17.07 -5.63 -35.93
N SER A 91 -18.32 -5.61 -35.47
CA SER A 91 -18.70 -5.95 -34.07
C SER A 91 -18.21 -7.33 -33.61
N THR A 92 -18.17 -8.31 -34.49
CA THR A 92 -17.70 -9.66 -34.18
C THR A 92 -16.20 -9.70 -33.86
N LYS A 93 -15.39 -8.94 -34.57
CA LYS A 93 -13.96 -8.84 -34.29
C LYS A 93 -13.69 -8.07 -33.01
N ARG A 94 -14.42 -7.02 -32.73
CA ARG A 94 -14.33 -6.29 -31.46
C ARG A 94 -14.59 -7.21 -30.27
N ALA A 95 -15.63 -8.08 -30.34
CA ALA A 95 -15.90 -9.05 -29.29
C ALA A 95 -14.72 -10.02 -29.07
N GLN A 96 -14.12 -10.49 -30.15
CA GLN A 96 -12.96 -11.38 -30.08
C GLN A 96 -11.75 -10.68 -29.46
N VAL A 97 -11.42 -9.47 -29.92
CA VAL A 97 -10.32 -8.65 -29.38
C VAL A 97 -10.51 -8.38 -27.90
N LEU A 98 -11.73 -8.03 -27.46
CA LEU A 98 -12.02 -7.80 -26.05
C LEU A 98 -11.81 -9.08 -25.23
N ALA A 99 -12.31 -10.24 -25.71
CA ALA A 99 -12.17 -11.50 -24.99
C ALA A 99 -10.70 -11.96 -24.89
N GLU A 100 -9.94 -11.90 -25.98
CA GLU A 100 -8.53 -12.23 -25.99
C GLU A 100 -7.73 -11.29 -25.07
N THR A 101 -8.05 -10.00 -25.10
CA THR A 101 -7.41 -9.01 -24.22
C THR A 101 -7.69 -9.27 -22.75
N ALA A 102 -8.93 -9.61 -22.40
CA ALA A 102 -9.31 -9.94 -21.03
C ALA A 102 -8.55 -11.16 -20.50
N GLU A 103 -8.36 -12.18 -21.33
CA GLU A 103 -7.62 -13.38 -20.97
C GLU A 103 -6.12 -13.11 -20.83
N ILE A 104 -5.52 -12.45 -21.84
CA ILE A 104 -4.07 -12.17 -21.85
C ILE A 104 -3.65 -11.26 -20.68
N TYR A 105 -4.48 -10.29 -20.32
CA TYR A 105 -4.14 -9.31 -19.28
C TYR A 105 -4.81 -9.60 -17.94
N GLU A 106 -5.44 -10.77 -17.80
CA GLU A 106 -6.11 -11.21 -16.56
C GLU A 106 -7.09 -10.17 -16.00
N LEU A 107 -7.86 -9.54 -16.88
CA LEU A 107 -8.87 -8.58 -16.48
C LEU A 107 -10.09 -9.29 -15.86
N HIS A 108 -10.76 -8.64 -14.93
CA HIS A 108 -12.07 -9.11 -14.44
C HIS A 108 -13.14 -8.93 -15.50
N THR A 109 -13.11 -7.81 -16.19
CA THR A 109 -13.99 -7.47 -17.30
C THR A 109 -13.36 -6.43 -18.20
N ILE A 110 -13.81 -6.36 -19.43
CA ILE A 110 -13.48 -5.32 -20.39
C ILE A 110 -14.68 -5.06 -21.28
N ALA A 111 -14.94 -3.79 -21.58
CA ALA A 111 -16.10 -3.40 -22.38
C ALA A 111 -15.90 -2.08 -23.10
N LEU A 112 -16.71 -1.87 -24.14
CA LEU A 112 -16.83 -0.64 -24.89
C LEU A 112 -18.12 0.08 -24.46
N TYR A 113 -17.99 1.39 -24.31
CA TYR A 113 -19.10 2.30 -23.95
C TYR A 113 -19.22 3.42 -24.96
N ASP A 114 -20.44 3.88 -25.17
CA ASP A 114 -20.72 5.03 -26.02
C ASP A 114 -20.33 6.36 -25.35
N LEU A 115 -20.49 7.46 -26.07
CA LEU A 115 -20.19 8.81 -25.57
C LEU A 115 -21.13 9.28 -24.44
N ALA A 116 -22.17 8.51 -24.14
CA ALA A 116 -23.06 8.74 -23.00
C ALA A 116 -22.75 7.80 -21.81
N GLY A 117 -21.75 6.93 -21.94
CA GLY A 117 -21.35 5.98 -20.91
C GLY A 117 -22.22 4.71 -20.84
N ASN A 118 -23.00 4.40 -21.88
CA ASN A 118 -23.79 3.18 -21.97
C ASN A 118 -22.99 2.05 -22.63
N LEU A 119 -23.20 0.83 -22.18
CA LEU A 119 -22.54 -0.36 -22.72
C LEU A 119 -22.91 -0.60 -24.19
N ILE A 120 -21.89 -0.63 -25.06
CA ILE A 120 -22.03 -1.05 -26.46
C ILE A 120 -21.78 -2.55 -26.57
N GLN A 121 -20.66 -3.02 -26.03
CA GLN A 121 -20.21 -4.39 -26.11
C GLN A 121 -19.22 -4.67 -25.00
N GLY A 122 -19.27 -5.87 -24.41
CA GLY A 122 -18.35 -6.28 -23.35
C GLY A 122 -18.39 -7.76 -23.10
N ILE A 123 -17.45 -8.24 -22.29
CA ILE A 123 -17.49 -9.60 -21.76
C ILE A 123 -18.47 -9.68 -20.58
N ASP A 124 -18.84 -10.90 -20.20
CA ASP A 124 -19.81 -11.16 -19.14
C ASP A 124 -19.48 -10.41 -17.85
N GLY A 125 -20.49 -9.78 -17.28
CA GLY A 125 -20.38 -9.01 -16.04
C GLY A 125 -20.03 -7.52 -16.23
N ALA A 126 -19.84 -7.03 -17.46
CA ALA A 126 -19.64 -5.61 -17.69
C ALA A 126 -20.87 -4.79 -17.25
N PRO A 127 -20.69 -3.69 -16.51
CA PRO A 127 -21.80 -2.81 -16.10
C PRO A 127 -22.53 -2.22 -17.31
N GLN A 128 -23.87 -2.06 -17.21
CA GLN A 128 -24.67 -1.47 -18.29
C GLN A 128 -24.38 0.02 -18.50
N SER A 129 -23.90 0.70 -17.45
CA SER A 129 -23.48 2.10 -17.48
C SER A 129 -22.26 2.32 -16.62
N LEU A 130 -21.44 3.27 -16.98
CA LEU A 130 -20.27 3.67 -16.20
C LEU A 130 -20.67 4.43 -14.94
N ASP A 131 -19.79 4.36 -13.93
CA ASP A 131 -19.86 5.26 -12.78
C ASP A 131 -19.74 6.72 -13.25
N PRO A 132 -20.68 7.62 -12.87
CA PRO A 132 -20.70 8.99 -13.38
C PRO A 132 -19.44 9.81 -13.04
N GLU A 133 -18.84 9.56 -11.86
CA GLU A 133 -17.65 10.29 -11.43
C GLU A 133 -16.42 9.85 -12.26
N PHE A 134 -16.24 8.56 -12.42
CA PHE A 134 -15.18 8.03 -13.27
C PHE A 134 -15.36 8.43 -14.73
N PHE A 135 -16.59 8.40 -15.25
CA PHE A 135 -16.88 8.79 -16.62
C PHE A 135 -16.61 10.27 -16.89
N SER A 136 -16.98 11.15 -15.96
CA SER A 136 -16.67 12.57 -16.05
C SER A 136 -15.17 12.83 -16.09
N LEU A 137 -14.41 12.14 -15.23
CA LEU A 137 -12.95 12.24 -15.20
C LEU A 137 -12.31 11.76 -16.51
N LEU A 138 -12.82 10.66 -17.09
CA LEU A 138 -12.35 10.12 -18.36
C LEU A 138 -12.60 11.06 -19.52
N GLN A 139 -13.77 11.71 -19.54
CA GLN A 139 -14.11 12.71 -20.56
C GLN A 139 -13.24 13.98 -20.44
N GLU A 140 -13.00 14.45 -19.22
CA GLU A 140 -12.18 15.64 -18.96
C GLU A 140 -10.70 15.39 -19.34
N THR A 141 -10.19 14.21 -19.03
CA THR A 141 -8.79 13.85 -19.30
C THR A 141 -8.55 13.57 -20.79
N ASP A 142 -9.54 13.05 -21.52
CA ASP A 142 -9.48 12.58 -22.90
C ASP A 142 -8.24 11.70 -23.19
N ASN A 143 -7.85 10.92 -22.17
CA ASN A 143 -6.68 10.06 -22.18
C ASN A 143 -6.88 8.91 -21.21
N PHE A 144 -5.85 8.05 -21.06
CA PHE A 144 -5.84 6.97 -20.08
C PHE A 144 -6.13 7.49 -18.67
N THR A 145 -7.13 6.90 -18.04
CA THR A 145 -7.60 7.28 -16.70
C THR A 145 -7.81 6.06 -15.85
N THR A 146 -7.48 6.15 -14.57
CA THR A 146 -7.69 5.06 -13.59
C THR A 146 -8.53 5.54 -12.42
N ALA A 147 -9.43 4.70 -11.92
CA ALA A 147 -10.05 4.88 -10.61
C ALA A 147 -9.17 4.26 -9.53
N SER A 148 -9.14 4.89 -8.36
CA SER A 148 -8.26 4.49 -7.23
C SER A 148 -8.53 3.09 -6.70
N SER A 149 -9.77 2.62 -6.72
CA SER A 149 -10.17 1.25 -6.41
C SER A 149 -11.63 1.04 -6.79
N THR A 150 -11.94 -0.15 -7.30
CA THR A 150 -13.30 -0.54 -7.64
C THR A 150 -13.58 -1.91 -7.06
N ILE A 151 -14.73 -2.09 -6.43
CA ILE A 151 -15.22 -3.42 -6.05
C ILE A 151 -16.03 -3.95 -7.22
N PHE A 152 -15.50 -4.96 -7.90
CA PHE A 152 -16.18 -5.65 -9.00
C PHE A 152 -16.47 -7.09 -8.59
N GLN A 153 -17.75 -7.48 -8.56
CA GLN A 153 -18.19 -8.81 -8.14
C GLN A 153 -17.54 -9.28 -6.82
N GLU A 154 -17.58 -8.42 -5.78
CA GLU A 154 -16.98 -8.65 -4.45
C GLU A 154 -15.44 -8.76 -4.44
N LYS A 155 -14.78 -8.50 -5.56
CA LYS A 155 -13.32 -8.49 -5.68
C LYS A 155 -12.80 -7.09 -5.87
N LEU A 156 -11.65 -6.80 -5.27
CA LEU A 156 -10.98 -5.53 -5.47
C LEU A 156 -10.35 -5.50 -6.86
N GLY A 157 -10.57 -4.41 -7.58
CA GLY A 157 -10.01 -4.18 -8.91
C GLY A 157 -9.62 -2.73 -9.12
N ILE A 158 -8.88 -2.47 -10.18
CA ILE A 158 -8.55 -1.12 -10.65
C ILE A 158 -9.29 -0.92 -11.96
N THR A 159 -10.23 0.04 -11.97
CA THR A 159 -10.92 0.44 -13.19
C THR A 159 -10.00 1.33 -14.01
N MET A 160 -9.86 1.02 -15.29
CA MET A 160 -9.07 1.76 -16.27
C MET A 160 -9.95 2.12 -17.44
N GLY A 161 -9.75 3.30 -17.98
CA GLY A 161 -10.46 3.77 -19.16
C GLY A 161 -9.55 4.48 -20.16
N MET A 162 -9.87 4.33 -21.44
CA MET A 162 -9.18 4.96 -22.56
C MET A 162 -10.19 5.36 -23.62
N PRO A 163 -10.12 6.61 -24.17
CA PRO A 163 -10.89 6.97 -25.33
C PRO A 163 -10.41 6.22 -26.59
N VAL A 164 -11.34 5.69 -27.37
CA VAL A 164 -11.09 5.12 -28.70
C VAL A 164 -11.38 6.19 -29.71
N LYS A 165 -10.37 6.61 -30.46
CA LYS A 165 -10.48 7.74 -31.40
C LYS A 165 -10.61 7.23 -32.85
N GLU A 166 -11.60 7.72 -33.55
CA GLU A 166 -11.79 7.54 -34.98
C GLU A 166 -11.61 8.90 -35.70
N ASN A 167 -10.71 8.97 -36.65
CA ASN A 167 -10.36 10.22 -37.36
C ASN A 167 -9.93 11.38 -36.44
N GLY A 168 -9.36 11.07 -35.27
CA GLY A 168 -8.89 12.06 -34.29
C GLY A 168 -9.94 12.54 -33.29
N GLU A 169 -11.19 12.10 -33.41
CA GLU A 169 -12.27 12.39 -32.47
C GLU A 169 -12.61 11.15 -31.65
N THR A 170 -12.97 11.34 -30.38
CA THR A 170 -13.40 10.24 -29.52
C THR A 170 -14.74 9.69 -29.99
N ALA A 171 -14.76 8.43 -30.41
CA ALA A 171 -15.96 7.72 -30.89
C ALA A 171 -16.62 6.86 -29.81
N MET A 172 -15.81 6.29 -28.90
CA MET A 172 -16.25 5.43 -27.80
C MET A 172 -15.18 5.36 -26.73
N TYR A 173 -15.47 4.66 -25.66
CA TYR A 173 -14.52 4.43 -24.56
C TYR A 173 -14.33 2.93 -24.34
N VAL A 174 -13.09 2.47 -24.17
CA VAL A 174 -12.78 1.13 -23.70
C VAL A 174 -12.47 1.19 -22.21
N ILE A 175 -13.15 0.35 -21.43
CA ILE A 175 -13.01 0.29 -19.98
C ILE A 175 -12.65 -1.14 -19.60
N GLY A 176 -11.60 -1.29 -18.80
CA GLY A 176 -11.17 -2.55 -18.22
C GLY A 176 -11.10 -2.49 -16.69
N VAL A 177 -11.37 -3.61 -16.04
CA VAL A 177 -11.16 -3.77 -14.60
C VAL A 177 -10.05 -4.79 -14.38
N TYR A 178 -8.91 -4.32 -13.90
CA TYR A 178 -7.73 -5.15 -13.62
C TYR A 178 -7.84 -5.82 -12.25
N LYS A 179 -7.42 -7.08 -12.13
CA LYS A 179 -7.41 -7.83 -10.88
C LYS A 179 -6.33 -7.27 -9.95
N TYR A 180 -6.73 -6.85 -8.76
CA TYR A 180 -5.78 -6.32 -7.77
C TYR A 180 -4.80 -7.38 -7.26
N ASP A 181 -5.26 -8.63 -7.15
CA ASP A 181 -4.42 -9.74 -6.66
C ASP A 181 -3.20 -9.98 -7.55
N THR A 182 -3.34 -9.84 -8.87
CA THR A 182 -2.22 -9.96 -9.82
C THR A 182 -1.18 -8.85 -9.63
N LEU A 183 -1.60 -7.66 -9.17
CA LEU A 183 -0.70 -6.55 -8.88
C LEU A 183 0.09 -6.79 -7.58
N ASN A 184 -0.49 -7.51 -6.64
CA ASN A 184 0.13 -7.84 -5.36
C ASN A 184 1.15 -8.97 -5.48
N ASP A 185 0.94 -9.94 -6.38
CA ASP A 185 1.87 -11.04 -6.65
C ASP A 185 3.19 -10.56 -7.30
N VAL A 186 3.19 -9.38 -7.92
CA VAL A 186 4.40 -8.76 -8.50
C VAL A 186 5.22 -8.03 -7.42
N ILE A 187 4.64 -7.74 -6.26
CA ILE A 187 5.26 -6.97 -5.16
C ILE A 187 5.80 -7.90 -4.05
N SER A 188 5.36 -9.17 -4.00
CA SER A 188 5.81 -10.19 -3.05
C SER A 188 7.02 -10.99 -3.54
#